data_8cc8df4159be06f0d287f4c728f96abc
#
_entry.id   8cc8df4159be06f0d287f4c728f96abc
#
_cell.length_a   1.000
_cell.length_b   1.000
_cell.length_c   1.000
_cell.angle_alpha   90.00
_cell.angle_beta   90.00
_cell.angle_gamma   90.00
#
_symmetry.space_group_name_H-M   'P 1'
#
loop_
_entity.id
_entity.type
_entity.pdbx_description
1 polymer ?
#
loop_
_entity_poly.entity_id
_entity_poly.type
_entity_poly.pdbx_seq_one_letter_code
_entity_poly.pdbx_strand_id
1 'polypeptide(L)'
;EKLGCVLHTDYPFGKDDELVSIPKGNTRKSFYLTVEQMTELYKCFLEKRYPEEWDVDWKENTHYSLGLFLVQYLGNGFNLADAAHLTYNDHYFQSGKKSFQFVRQKTEDRSDNEVVIPIIPPLQTILDQIAAPPIKGSLVFPGIYGDAMTPIDRRKRVAMENQNIKK
;
A
#
# COMPACT_ATOMS: atom_id res chain seq x y z
N GLU A 1 13.96 -32.68 24.08
CA GLU A 1 14.17 -31.35 24.71
C GLU A 1 12.82 -30.70 24.91
N LYS A 2 12.39 -30.58 26.19
CA LYS A 2 11.16 -29.84 26.52
C LYS A 2 11.46 -28.36 26.34
N LEU A 3 10.84 -27.71 25.37
CA LEU A 3 10.71 -26.25 25.31
C LEU A 3 10.21 -25.80 26.68
N GLY A 4 11.07 -25.11 27.44
CA GLY A 4 10.71 -24.56 28.73
C GLY A 4 9.62 -23.54 28.56
N CYS A 5 8.40 -23.92 28.87
CA CYS A 5 7.33 -22.93 29.04
C CYS A 5 7.72 -22.05 30.22
N VAL A 6 7.78 -20.73 30.01
CA VAL A 6 7.88 -19.75 31.08
C VAL A 6 6.70 -19.99 32.00
N LEU A 7 6.99 -20.29 33.27
CA LEU A 7 5.94 -20.49 34.28
C LEU A 7 5.14 -19.18 34.38
N HIS A 8 3.83 -19.28 34.62
CA HIS A 8 2.96 -18.11 34.77
C HIS A 8 3.46 -17.15 35.87
N THR A 9 4.17 -17.67 36.86
CA THR A 9 4.85 -16.91 37.92
C THR A 9 6.02 -16.07 37.44
N ASP A 10 6.60 -16.39 36.27
CA ASP A 10 7.77 -15.68 35.72
C ASP A 10 7.35 -14.64 34.64
N TYR A 11 6.05 -14.45 34.44
CA TYR A 11 5.55 -13.53 33.45
C TYR A 11 5.61 -12.10 34.02
N PRO A 12 6.43 -11.20 33.44
CA PRO A 12 6.74 -9.93 34.05
C PRO A 12 5.62 -8.87 33.93
N PHE A 13 4.52 -9.19 33.25
CA PHE A 13 3.44 -8.25 32.99
C PHE A 13 2.16 -8.66 33.72
N GLY A 14 1.51 -7.71 34.39
CA GLY A 14 0.26 -7.94 35.11
C GLY A 14 -0.32 -6.69 35.72
N LYS A 15 -1.31 -6.89 36.61
CA LYS A 15 -1.99 -5.80 37.32
C LYS A 15 -1.49 -5.61 38.73
N ASP A 16 -0.65 -6.51 39.21
CA ASP A 16 -0.11 -6.46 40.57
C ASP A 16 1.04 -5.45 40.63
N ASP A 17 1.22 -4.81 41.79
CA ASP A 17 2.17 -3.71 41.98
C ASP A 17 3.64 -4.10 41.73
N GLU A 18 3.95 -5.38 41.76
CA GLU A 18 5.30 -5.92 41.47
C GLU A 18 5.53 -6.24 39.99
N LEU A 19 4.48 -6.17 39.16
CA LEU A 19 4.55 -6.50 37.74
C LEU A 19 4.58 -5.23 36.88
N VAL A 20 5.24 -5.36 35.72
CA VAL A 20 5.24 -4.25 34.73
C VAL A 20 3.82 -4.06 34.18
N SER A 21 3.21 -2.93 34.52
CA SER A 21 1.91 -2.56 33.99
C SER A 21 2.01 -2.23 32.50
N ILE A 22 1.27 -2.96 31.68
CA ILE A 22 1.11 -2.59 30.27
C ILE A 22 0.07 -1.45 30.20
N PRO A 23 0.48 -0.23 29.79
CA PRO A 23 -0.48 0.85 29.64
C PRO A 23 -1.61 0.42 28.72
N LYS A 24 -2.87 0.62 29.13
CA LYS A 24 -4.00 0.43 28.22
C LYS A 24 -3.79 1.37 27.04
N GLY A 25 -3.49 0.79 25.87
CA GLY A 25 -3.44 1.55 24.64
C GLY A 25 -4.78 2.27 24.45
N ASN A 26 -4.74 3.55 24.09
CA ASN A 26 -5.94 4.23 23.66
C ASN A 26 -6.56 3.40 22.53
N THR A 27 -7.74 2.86 22.75
CA THR A 27 -8.55 2.23 21.71
C THR A 27 -8.90 3.33 20.70
N ARG A 28 -8.01 3.54 19.72
CA ARG A 28 -8.36 4.38 18.58
C ARG A 28 -9.55 3.71 17.90
N LYS A 29 -10.65 4.44 17.79
CA LYS A 29 -11.74 3.99 16.92
C LYS A 29 -11.15 3.79 15.53
N SER A 30 -11.03 2.55 15.10
CA SER A 30 -10.62 2.24 13.73
C SER A 30 -11.81 2.56 12.83
N PHE A 31 -11.66 3.58 12.00
CA PHE A 31 -12.60 3.84 10.91
C PHE A 31 -12.19 2.94 9.74
N TYR A 32 -13.14 2.22 9.21
CA TYR A 32 -12.98 1.44 7.98
C TYR A 32 -14.05 1.86 6.98
N LEU A 33 -13.71 1.80 5.71
CA LEU A 33 -14.66 2.06 4.63
C LEU A 33 -15.53 0.83 4.40
N THR A 34 -16.83 1.04 4.22
CA THR A 34 -17.74 -0.03 3.83
C THR A 34 -17.55 -0.38 2.34
N VAL A 35 -18.10 -1.51 1.92
CA VAL A 35 -18.06 -1.93 0.50
C VAL A 35 -18.75 -0.91 -0.40
N GLU A 36 -19.84 -0.33 0.07
CA GLU A 36 -20.59 0.71 -0.65
C GLU A 36 -19.73 1.98 -0.84
N GLN A 37 -19.04 2.41 0.23
CA GLN A 37 -18.13 3.55 0.17
C GLN A 37 -16.95 3.29 -0.77
N MET A 38 -16.38 2.08 -0.75
CA MET A 38 -15.31 1.69 -1.67
C MET A 38 -15.80 1.67 -3.13
N THR A 39 -17.02 1.19 -3.35
CA THR A 39 -17.65 1.18 -4.67
C THR A 39 -17.86 2.61 -5.19
N GLU A 40 -18.27 3.51 -4.31
CA GLU A 40 -18.46 4.93 -4.68
C GLU A 40 -17.12 5.62 -4.98
N LEU A 41 -16.06 5.36 -4.20
CA LEU A 41 -14.72 5.84 -4.51
C LEU A 41 -14.22 5.34 -5.88
N TYR A 42 -14.47 4.07 -6.18
CA TYR A 42 -14.12 3.50 -7.48
C TYR A 42 -14.87 4.18 -8.63
N LYS A 43 -16.17 4.46 -8.46
CA LYS A 43 -16.96 5.22 -9.45
C LYS A 43 -16.45 6.66 -9.60
N CYS A 44 -16.15 7.34 -8.48
CA CYS A 44 -15.54 8.67 -8.51
C CYS A 44 -14.25 8.69 -9.33
N PHE A 45 -13.41 7.67 -9.16
CA PHE A 45 -12.19 7.51 -9.95
C PHE A 45 -12.50 7.34 -11.45
N LEU A 46 -13.40 6.42 -11.81
CA LEU A 46 -13.72 6.12 -13.21
C LEU A 46 -14.32 7.33 -13.94
N GLU A 47 -15.21 8.04 -13.27
CA GLU A 47 -15.96 9.17 -13.84
C GLU A 47 -15.22 10.50 -13.66
N LYS A 48 -14.07 10.50 -12.97
CA LYS A 48 -13.28 11.70 -12.62
C LYS A 48 -14.15 12.78 -11.96
N ARG A 49 -15.04 12.35 -11.04
CA ARG A 49 -15.95 13.24 -10.31
C ARG A 49 -15.20 13.96 -9.20
N TYR A 50 -14.70 15.14 -9.50
CA TYR A 50 -14.03 16.04 -8.55
C TYR A 50 -14.77 17.37 -8.51
N PRO A 51 -14.67 18.13 -7.40
CA PRO A 51 -15.27 19.46 -7.28
C PRO A 51 -14.86 20.36 -8.45
N GLU A 52 -15.83 21.09 -8.99
CA GLU A 52 -15.60 21.95 -10.18
C GLU A 52 -14.61 23.10 -9.89
N GLU A 53 -14.61 23.58 -8.64
CA GLU A 53 -13.75 24.65 -8.14
C GLU A 53 -12.29 24.28 -8.01
N TRP A 54 -11.96 22.99 -8.09
CA TRP A 54 -10.56 22.55 -8.05
C TRP A 54 -9.88 22.84 -9.37
N ASP A 55 -8.64 23.32 -9.31
CA ASP A 55 -7.80 23.48 -10.50
C ASP A 55 -7.41 22.11 -11.09
N VAL A 56 -6.83 22.16 -12.30
CA VAL A 56 -6.47 20.95 -13.06
C VAL A 56 -5.44 20.12 -12.31
N ASP A 57 -4.41 20.78 -11.76
CA ASP A 57 -3.32 20.08 -11.06
C ASP A 57 -3.83 19.36 -9.81
N TRP A 58 -4.76 19.98 -9.07
CA TRP A 58 -5.40 19.34 -7.92
C TRP A 58 -6.23 18.12 -8.33
N LYS A 59 -6.99 18.23 -9.40
CA LYS A 59 -7.80 17.12 -9.93
C LYS A 59 -6.90 15.96 -10.38
N GLU A 60 -5.82 16.24 -11.10
CA GLU A 60 -4.88 15.22 -11.57
C GLU A 60 -4.14 14.54 -10.42
N ASN A 61 -3.62 15.31 -9.46
CA ASN A 61 -2.95 14.77 -8.28
C ASN A 61 -3.89 13.90 -7.42
N THR A 62 -5.13 14.38 -7.22
CA THR A 62 -6.14 13.61 -6.47
C THR A 62 -6.53 12.33 -7.21
N HIS A 63 -6.68 12.39 -8.53
CA HIS A 63 -6.97 11.23 -9.36
C HIS A 63 -5.86 10.18 -9.23
N TYR A 64 -4.62 10.59 -9.32
CA TYR A 64 -3.47 9.69 -9.16
C TYR A 64 -3.41 9.08 -7.76
N SER A 65 -3.55 9.89 -6.70
CA SER A 65 -3.53 9.42 -5.31
C SER A 65 -4.71 8.49 -4.99
N LEU A 66 -5.92 8.80 -5.49
CA LEU A 66 -7.08 7.90 -5.36
C LEU A 66 -6.85 6.59 -6.11
N GLY A 67 -6.26 6.65 -7.31
CA GLY A 67 -5.88 5.46 -8.06
C GLY A 67 -4.89 4.58 -7.29
N LEU A 68 -3.84 5.15 -6.69
CA LEU A 68 -2.89 4.43 -5.83
C LEU A 68 -3.56 3.79 -4.60
N PHE A 69 -4.51 4.49 -3.97
CA PHE A 69 -5.30 3.94 -2.86
C PHE A 69 -6.10 2.70 -3.31
N LEU A 70 -6.82 2.81 -4.43
CA LEU A 70 -7.61 1.73 -4.98
C LEU A 70 -6.75 0.54 -5.43
N VAL A 71 -5.57 0.79 -6.00
CA VAL A 71 -4.58 -0.24 -6.34
C VAL A 71 -4.15 -1.01 -5.09
N GLN A 72 -3.84 -0.30 -3.99
CA GLN A 72 -3.47 -0.95 -2.73
C GLN A 72 -4.62 -1.80 -2.16
N TYR A 73 -5.85 -1.31 -2.23
CA TYR A 73 -7.02 -2.03 -1.76
C TYR A 73 -7.30 -3.29 -2.59
N LEU A 74 -7.37 -3.16 -3.91
CA LEU A 74 -7.63 -4.26 -4.84
C LEU A 74 -6.45 -5.22 -4.96
N GLY A 75 -5.24 -4.74 -4.68
CA GLY A 75 -4.02 -5.54 -4.60
C GLY A 75 -3.82 -6.26 -3.27
N ASN A 76 -4.91 -6.53 -2.53
CA ASN A 76 -4.89 -7.25 -1.26
C ASN A 76 -4.10 -6.54 -0.15
N GLY A 77 -4.18 -5.21 -0.12
CA GLY A 77 -3.62 -4.38 0.95
C GLY A 77 -2.10 -4.30 0.96
N PHE A 78 -1.43 -4.42 -0.18
CA PHE A 78 -0.01 -4.12 -0.23
C PHE A 78 0.23 -2.62 0.01
N ASN A 79 1.36 -2.28 0.60
CA ASN A 79 1.58 -0.91 1.04
C ASN A 79 2.14 -0.02 -0.08
N LEU A 80 2.12 1.29 0.14
CA LEU A 80 2.61 2.26 -0.84
C LEU A 80 4.11 2.10 -1.12
N ALA A 81 4.91 1.65 -0.13
CA ALA A 81 6.33 1.39 -0.34
C ALA A 81 6.53 0.23 -1.31
N ASP A 82 5.72 -0.84 -1.21
CA ASP A 82 5.75 -1.95 -2.16
C ASP A 82 5.32 -1.46 -3.56
N ALA A 83 4.26 -0.63 -3.66
CA ALA A 83 3.83 -0.02 -4.92
C ALA A 83 4.93 0.84 -5.57
N ALA A 84 5.67 1.60 -4.77
CA ALA A 84 6.75 2.46 -5.25
C ALA A 84 7.94 1.69 -5.83
N HIS A 85 8.16 0.44 -5.38
CA HIS A 85 9.22 -0.43 -5.89
C HIS A 85 8.72 -1.44 -6.93
N LEU A 86 7.41 -1.50 -7.16
CA LEU A 86 6.83 -2.45 -8.09
C LEU A 86 7.34 -2.22 -9.52
N THR A 87 7.86 -3.27 -10.13
CA THR A 87 8.38 -3.23 -11.50
C THR A 87 7.66 -4.21 -12.41
N TYR A 88 7.69 -3.93 -13.71
CA TYR A 88 7.31 -4.88 -14.75
C TYR A 88 8.41 -5.91 -14.91
N ASN A 89 8.46 -6.89 -14.01
CA ASN A 89 9.45 -7.97 -13.98
C ASN A 89 9.11 -9.12 -14.94
N ASP A 90 9.96 -10.15 -14.97
CA ASP A 90 9.78 -11.31 -15.85
C ASP A 90 8.48 -12.06 -15.56
N HIS A 91 8.10 -12.19 -14.29
CA HIS A 91 6.84 -12.83 -13.90
C HIS A 91 5.62 -12.15 -14.52
N TYR A 92 5.59 -10.81 -14.55
CA TYR A 92 4.48 -10.05 -15.15
C TYR A 92 4.28 -10.45 -16.62
N PHE A 93 5.35 -10.54 -17.40
CA PHE A 93 5.26 -10.93 -18.81
C PHE A 93 4.98 -12.41 -19.00
N GLN A 94 5.60 -13.29 -18.20
CA GLN A 94 5.38 -14.74 -18.25
C GLN A 94 3.96 -15.14 -17.86
N SER A 95 3.34 -14.41 -16.93
CA SER A 95 1.94 -14.60 -16.55
C SER A 95 0.94 -14.13 -17.63
N GLY A 96 1.42 -13.60 -18.75
CA GLY A 96 0.58 -12.97 -19.76
C GLY A 96 -0.04 -11.65 -19.27
N LYS A 97 0.69 -10.91 -18.45
CA LYS A 97 0.26 -9.63 -17.82
C LYS A 97 -0.92 -9.78 -16.86
N LYS A 98 -1.05 -10.94 -16.23
CA LYS A 98 -2.18 -11.27 -15.36
C LYS A 98 -1.87 -11.16 -13.88
N SER A 99 -0.61 -11.01 -13.50
CA SER A 99 -0.21 -10.87 -12.10
C SER A 99 1.11 -10.13 -11.96
N PHE A 100 1.25 -9.42 -10.82
CA PHE A 100 2.53 -8.93 -10.33
C PHE A 100 3.10 -9.88 -9.30
N GLN A 101 4.43 -9.98 -9.22
CA GLN A 101 5.16 -10.69 -8.19
C GLN A 101 6.27 -9.81 -7.66
N PHE A 102 6.41 -9.72 -6.33
CA PHE A 102 7.43 -8.91 -5.69
C PHE A 102 7.72 -9.42 -4.27
N VAL A 103 8.87 -9.05 -3.72
CA VAL A 103 9.20 -9.24 -2.31
C VAL A 103 8.82 -8.00 -1.52
N ARG A 104 8.16 -8.18 -0.36
CA ARG A 104 7.73 -7.05 0.48
C ARG A 104 8.93 -6.31 1.06
N GLN A 105 8.99 -5.01 0.83
CA GLN A 105 10.05 -4.14 1.36
C GLN A 105 10.16 -4.16 2.89
N LYS A 106 9.05 -4.30 3.59
CA LYS A 106 9.04 -4.32 5.06
C LYS A 106 9.66 -5.58 5.67
N THR A 107 9.69 -6.67 4.95
CA THR A 107 10.14 -7.99 5.43
C THR A 107 11.29 -8.56 4.61
N GLU A 108 11.86 -7.80 3.70
CA GLU A 108 12.96 -8.20 2.82
C GLU A 108 14.15 -8.80 3.62
N ASP A 109 14.49 -8.18 4.75
CA ASP A 109 15.58 -8.67 5.62
C ASP A 109 15.23 -9.95 6.42
N ARG A 110 13.96 -10.39 6.42
CA ARG A 110 13.48 -11.47 7.28
C ARG A 110 12.93 -12.68 6.54
N SER A 111 12.46 -12.48 5.33
CA SER A 111 11.91 -13.57 4.52
C SER A 111 11.91 -13.20 3.03
N ASP A 112 12.33 -14.14 2.21
CA ASP A 112 12.24 -14.04 0.74
C ASP A 112 10.84 -14.41 0.22
N ASN A 113 9.81 -14.25 1.06
CA ASN A 113 8.44 -14.61 0.67
C ASN A 113 7.94 -13.66 -0.41
N GLU A 114 7.76 -14.21 -1.59
CA GLU A 114 7.19 -13.53 -2.73
C GLU A 114 5.67 -13.38 -2.58
N VAL A 115 5.19 -12.21 -2.89
CA VAL A 115 3.76 -11.89 -2.92
C VAL A 115 3.32 -11.82 -4.37
N VAL A 116 2.26 -12.56 -4.70
CA VAL A 116 1.64 -12.52 -6.03
C VAL A 116 0.30 -11.81 -5.94
N ILE A 117 0.13 -10.78 -6.76
CA ILE A 117 -1.11 -10.01 -6.88
C ILE A 117 -1.75 -10.30 -8.24
N PRO A 118 -2.92 -10.95 -8.29
CA PRO A 118 -3.66 -11.13 -9.53
C PRO A 118 -4.22 -9.79 -10.02
N ILE A 119 -4.10 -9.54 -11.30
CA ILE A 119 -4.67 -8.34 -11.94
C ILE A 119 -6.11 -8.67 -12.37
N ILE A 120 -7.04 -8.35 -11.47
CA ILE A 120 -8.48 -8.47 -11.73
C ILE A 120 -8.97 -7.31 -12.62
N PRO A 121 -10.11 -7.44 -13.32
CA PRO A 121 -10.57 -6.40 -14.25
C PRO A 121 -10.67 -4.99 -13.64
N PRO A 122 -11.21 -4.79 -12.42
CA PRO A 122 -11.21 -3.45 -11.80
C PRO A 122 -9.80 -2.89 -11.58
N LEU A 123 -8.84 -3.72 -11.18
CA LEU A 123 -7.45 -3.30 -11.01
C LEU A 123 -6.81 -2.94 -12.36
N GLN A 124 -7.06 -3.73 -13.40
CA GLN A 124 -6.58 -3.43 -14.75
C GLN A 124 -7.08 -2.06 -15.23
N THR A 125 -8.35 -1.75 -15.02
CA THR A 125 -8.92 -0.45 -15.42
C THR A 125 -8.23 0.75 -14.72
N ILE A 126 -7.79 0.56 -13.48
CA ILE A 126 -7.04 1.59 -12.76
C ILE A 126 -5.61 1.70 -13.31
N LEU A 127 -4.95 0.55 -13.52
CA LEU A 127 -3.60 0.52 -14.07
C LEU A 127 -3.54 1.19 -15.45
N ASP A 128 -4.54 1.01 -16.28
CA ASP A 128 -4.62 1.62 -17.62
C ASP A 128 -4.65 3.16 -17.56
N GLN A 129 -5.05 3.75 -16.41
CA GLN A 129 -5.13 5.20 -16.24
C GLN A 129 -3.91 5.81 -15.55
N ILE A 130 -3.30 5.10 -14.58
CA ILE A 130 -2.26 5.69 -13.71
C ILE A 130 -0.90 4.99 -13.80
N ALA A 131 -0.82 3.77 -14.34
CA ALA A 131 0.44 3.07 -14.46
C ALA A 131 1.25 3.51 -15.68
N ALA A 132 2.57 3.43 -15.57
CA ALA A 132 3.45 3.65 -16.71
C ALA A 132 3.30 2.52 -17.75
N PRO A 133 3.67 2.77 -19.01
CA PRO A 133 3.69 1.72 -20.03
C PRO A 133 4.50 0.50 -19.59
N PRO A 134 4.04 -0.73 -19.87
CA PRO A 134 4.69 -1.95 -19.41
C PRO A 134 5.98 -2.24 -20.19
N ILE A 135 7.07 -1.65 -19.72
CA ILE A 135 8.43 -1.89 -20.23
C ILE A 135 9.16 -2.74 -19.20
N LYS A 136 9.80 -3.81 -19.64
CA LYS A 136 10.54 -4.74 -18.76
C LYS A 136 11.57 -4.00 -17.90
N GLY A 137 11.51 -4.20 -16.60
CA GLY A 137 12.38 -3.58 -15.61
C GLY A 137 12.02 -2.16 -15.21
N SER A 138 11.04 -1.50 -15.86
CA SER A 138 10.58 -0.18 -15.45
C SER A 138 9.63 -0.26 -14.26
N LEU A 139 9.56 0.85 -13.50
CA LEU A 139 8.58 1.00 -12.42
C LEU A 139 7.17 1.08 -12.98
N VAL A 140 6.23 0.47 -12.25
CA VAL A 140 4.80 0.56 -12.58
C VAL A 140 4.25 1.95 -12.23
N PHE A 141 4.70 2.54 -11.12
CA PHE A 141 4.24 3.85 -10.62
C PHE A 141 5.41 4.82 -10.41
N PRO A 142 6.10 5.27 -11.47
CA PRO A 142 7.24 6.18 -11.34
C PRO A 142 6.85 7.52 -10.72
N GLY A 143 5.60 7.96 -10.85
CA GLY A 143 5.08 9.20 -10.29
C GLY A 143 5.18 9.28 -8.77
N ILE A 144 5.23 8.16 -8.04
CA ILE A 144 5.43 8.15 -6.59
C ILE A 144 6.80 8.77 -6.23
N TYR A 145 7.82 8.48 -7.01
CA TYR A 145 9.15 9.04 -6.80
C TYR A 145 9.31 10.42 -7.42
N GLY A 146 8.60 10.72 -8.50
CA GLY A 146 8.80 11.94 -9.26
C GLY A 146 10.29 12.09 -9.66
N ASP A 147 10.86 13.27 -9.38
CA ASP A 147 12.27 13.59 -9.68
C ASP A 147 13.25 13.17 -8.57
N ALA A 148 12.81 12.36 -7.60
CA ALA A 148 13.64 11.96 -6.47
C ALA A 148 14.77 11.02 -6.92
N MET A 149 16.01 11.52 -6.92
CA MET A 149 17.20 10.80 -7.39
C MET A 149 17.85 9.96 -6.29
N THR A 150 17.82 10.41 -5.03
CA THR A 150 18.47 9.72 -3.92
C THR A 150 17.51 8.78 -3.17
N PRO A 151 18.02 7.72 -2.52
CA PRO A 151 17.19 6.86 -1.66
C PRO A 151 16.48 7.62 -0.53
N ILE A 152 17.11 8.68 0.00
CA ILE A 152 16.51 9.52 1.04
C ILE A 152 15.34 10.31 0.49
N ASP A 153 15.49 10.90 -0.70
CA ASP A 153 14.41 11.67 -1.34
C ASP A 153 13.26 10.77 -1.75
N ARG A 154 13.55 9.57 -2.23
CA ARG A 154 12.51 8.55 -2.52
C ARG A 154 11.69 8.20 -1.29
N ARG A 155 12.33 8.00 -0.12
CA ARG A 155 11.61 7.75 1.15
C ARG A 155 10.72 8.94 1.54
N LYS A 156 11.21 10.18 1.38
CA LYS A 156 10.41 11.39 1.64
C LYS A 156 9.20 11.47 0.70
N ARG A 157 9.37 11.15 -0.57
CA ARG A 157 8.28 11.14 -1.55
C ARG A 157 7.21 10.11 -1.22
N VAL A 158 7.59 8.87 -0.87
CA VAL A 158 6.64 7.85 -0.41
C VAL A 158 5.88 8.31 0.83
N ALA A 159 6.56 8.96 1.79
CA ALA A 159 5.90 9.49 2.99
C ALA A 159 4.92 10.63 2.64
N MET A 160 5.28 11.51 1.73
CA MET A 160 4.42 12.60 1.28
C MET A 160 3.18 12.06 0.54
N GLU A 161 3.36 11.12 -0.39
CA GLU A 161 2.25 10.51 -1.11
C GLU A 161 1.30 9.75 -0.17
N ASN A 162 1.84 9.10 0.85
CA ASN A 162 1.04 8.47 1.91
C ASN A 162 0.19 9.49 2.70
N GLN A 163 0.64 10.74 2.80
CA GLN A 163 -0.16 11.81 3.40
C GLN A 163 -1.24 12.32 2.45
N ASN A 164 -0.96 12.38 1.14
CA ASN A 164 -1.93 12.79 0.13
C ASN A 164 -3.10 11.82 0.05
N ILE A 165 -2.81 10.52 0.08
CA ILE A 165 -3.85 9.47 0.08
C ILE A 165 -4.77 9.55 1.31
N LYS A 166 -4.29 10.11 2.43
CA LYS A 166 -5.06 10.22 3.69
C LYS A 166 -5.91 11.48 3.80
N LYS A 167 -5.76 12.42 2.91
CA LYS A 167 -6.57 13.65 2.85
C LYS A 167 -7.88 13.41 2.15
#